data_93e9f2cfc388f1e4373d5375bd0245b9
#
_entry.id   93e9f2cfc388f1e4373d5375bd0245b9
#
_cell.length_a   1.000
_cell.length_b   1.000
_cell.length_c   1.000
_cell.angle_alpha   90.00
_cell.angle_beta   90.00
_cell.angle_gamma   90.00
#
_symmetry.space_group_name_H-M   'P 1'
#
loop_
_entity.id
_entity.type
_entity.pdbx_description
1 polymer ?
#
loop_
_entity_poly.entity_id
_entity_poly.type
_entity_poly.pdbx_seq_one_letter_code
_entity_poly.pdbx_strand_id
1 'polypeptide(L)'
;LFRTLIEENPEAATRFTTSLSKVYRYVLEQKNKELVTVEEELRFAQLYMTLIKMRFEDSIVFTAPENVSNPEAKVVPLSLQLLLENAVKHNQVTPSKKLHIQIYEKDGNLIVENNMQPKKVMRESSGVGLQNIYQRYGLLTKRKVLVEKLQDHFRVSIPMLTNISVVTKNQESYISDKRLERAKEYVEKLKGFYVH
;
A
#
# COMPACT_ATOMS: atom_id res chain seq x y z
N LEU A 1 -21.28 10.79 -3.66
CA LEU A 1 -20.32 10.41 -4.71
C LEU A 1 -20.69 9.10 -5.41
N PHE A 2 -20.84 7.97 -4.68
CA PHE A 2 -21.11 6.66 -5.30
C PHE A 2 -22.50 6.61 -5.97
N ARG A 3 -23.52 7.17 -5.33
CA ARG A 3 -24.88 7.28 -5.89
C ARG A 3 -24.89 8.14 -7.16
N THR A 4 -24.22 9.28 -7.13
CA THR A 4 -24.06 10.17 -8.28
C THR A 4 -23.34 9.47 -9.44
N LEU A 5 -22.29 8.70 -9.14
CA LEU A 5 -21.55 7.93 -10.14
C LEU A 5 -22.40 6.87 -10.83
N ILE A 6 -23.30 6.19 -10.09
CA ILE A 6 -24.23 5.19 -10.66
C ILE A 6 -25.24 5.87 -11.61
N GLU A 7 -25.75 7.03 -11.25
CA GLU A 7 -26.76 7.75 -12.02
C GLU A 7 -26.16 8.42 -13.27
N GLU A 8 -24.95 9.02 -13.13
CA GLU A 8 -24.31 9.80 -14.20
C GLU A 8 -23.40 8.96 -15.11
N ASN A 9 -22.76 7.89 -14.59
CA ASN A 9 -21.87 7.03 -15.35
C ASN A 9 -21.89 5.58 -14.85
N PRO A 10 -22.88 4.77 -15.28
CA PRO A 10 -23.03 3.37 -14.85
C PRO A 10 -21.83 2.49 -15.17
N GLU A 11 -21.13 2.75 -16.29
CA GLU A 11 -19.91 2.01 -16.65
C GLU A 11 -18.76 2.28 -15.70
N ALA A 12 -18.56 3.54 -15.31
CA ALA A 12 -17.55 3.91 -14.32
C ALA A 12 -17.87 3.31 -12.95
N ALA A 13 -19.15 3.29 -12.56
CA ALA A 13 -19.62 2.65 -11.34
C ALA A 13 -19.33 1.13 -11.35
N THR A 14 -19.57 0.47 -12.47
CA THR A 14 -19.27 -0.96 -12.65
C THR A 14 -17.78 -1.23 -12.59
N ARG A 15 -16.94 -0.44 -13.27
CA ARG A 15 -15.47 -0.54 -13.20
C ARG A 15 -14.96 -0.35 -11.78
N PHE A 16 -15.48 0.65 -11.07
CA PHE A 16 -15.13 0.92 -9.68
C PHE A 16 -15.46 -0.27 -8.77
N THR A 17 -16.70 -0.79 -8.85
CA THR A 17 -17.15 -1.92 -8.02
C THR A 17 -16.35 -3.18 -8.31
N THR A 18 -16.04 -3.44 -9.58
CA THR A 18 -15.20 -4.58 -9.99
C THR A 18 -13.78 -4.45 -9.44
N SER A 19 -13.18 -3.27 -9.55
CA SER A 19 -11.83 -3.01 -9.03
C SER A 19 -11.80 -3.10 -7.50
N LEU A 20 -12.79 -2.56 -6.82
CA LEU A 20 -12.93 -2.66 -5.37
C LEU A 20 -13.07 -4.12 -4.91
N SER A 21 -13.86 -4.92 -5.61
CA SER A 21 -14.02 -6.36 -5.31
C SER A 21 -12.71 -7.12 -5.47
N LYS A 22 -11.89 -6.80 -6.47
CA LYS A 22 -10.56 -7.40 -6.68
C LYS A 22 -9.60 -7.01 -5.56
N VAL A 23 -9.55 -5.73 -5.18
CA VAL A 23 -8.73 -5.23 -4.06
C VAL A 23 -9.13 -5.95 -2.77
N TYR A 24 -10.43 -6.04 -2.50
CA TYR A 24 -10.95 -6.69 -1.30
C TYR A 24 -10.56 -8.17 -1.22
N ARG A 25 -10.72 -8.89 -2.33
CA ARG A 25 -10.35 -10.30 -2.43
C ARG A 25 -8.86 -10.50 -2.14
N TYR A 26 -8.00 -9.71 -2.76
CA TYR A 26 -6.56 -9.78 -2.50
C TYR A 26 -6.25 -9.59 -1.02
N VAL A 27 -6.81 -8.56 -0.37
CA VAL A 27 -6.59 -8.30 1.05
C VAL A 27 -7.00 -9.49 1.93
N LEU A 28 -8.12 -10.15 1.61
CA LEU A 28 -8.57 -11.35 2.34
C LEU A 28 -7.63 -12.55 2.12
N GLU A 29 -7.15 -12.75 0.89
CA GLU A 29 -6.22 -13.83 0.55
C GLU A 29 -4.86 -13.68 1.23
N GLN A 30 -4.43 -12.44 1.53
CA GLN A 30 -3.17 -12.18 2.23
C GLN A 30 -3.22 -12.48 3.73
N LYS A 31 -4.38 -12.78 4.29
CA LYS A 31 -4.60 -12.94 5.73
C LYS A 31 -3.63 -13.94 6.39
N ASN A 32 -3.30 -15.01 5.69
CA ASN A 32 -2.49 -16.11 6.22
C ASN A 32 -1.09 -16.21 5.58
N LYS A 33 -0.71 -15.24 4.73
CA LYS A 33 0.60 -15.23 4.08
C LYS A 33 1.59 -14.40 4.90
N GLU A 34 2.75 -14.98 5.19
CA GLU A 34 3.86 -14.22 5.78
C GLU A 34 4.56 -13.35 4.74
N LEU A 35 4.70 -13.88 3.54
CA LEU A 35 5.37 -13.26 2.42
C LEU A 35 4.61 -13.51 1.12
N VAL A 36 4.76 -12.57 0.22
CA VAL A 36 4.31 -12.67 -1.19
C VAL A 36 5.47 -12.30 -2.10
N THR A 37 5.40 -12.69 -3.37
CA THR A 37 6.40 -12.24 -4.34
C THR A 37 6.30 -10.73 -4.56
N VAL A 38 7.43 -10.11 -4.91
CA VAL A 38 7.45 -8.68 -5.27
C VAL A 38 6.50 -8.42 -6.46
N GLU A 39 6.46 -9.37 -7.40
CA GLU A 39 5.57 -9.28 -8.57
C GLU A 39 4.08 -9.26 -8.16
N GLU A 40 3.65 -10.14 -7.24
CA GLU A 40 2.26 -10.14 -6.74
C GLU A 40 1.91 -8.80 -6.07
N GLU A 41 2.83 -8.27 -5.27
CA GLU A 41 2.64 -7.03 -4.53
C GLU A 41 2.61 -5.81 -5.48
N LEU A 42 3.46 -5.77 -6.52
CA LEU A 42 3.44 -4.74 -7.56
C LEU A 42 2.14 -4.77 -8.38
N ARG A 43 1.69 -5.96 -8.76
CA ARG A 43 0.41 -6.13 -9.47
C ARG A 43 -0.76 -5.62 -8.64
N PHE A 44 -0.76 -5.92 -7.35
CA PHE A 44 -1.75 -5.40 -6.43
C PHE A 44 -1.64 -3.87 -6.27
N ALA A 45 -0.44 -3.32 -6.15
CA ALA A 45 -0.21 -1.87 -6.07
C ALA A 45 -0.78 -1.14 -7.29
N GLN A 46 -0.60 -1.69 -8.50
CA GLN A 46 -1.18 -1.14 -9.73
C GLN A 46 -2.71 -1.15 -9.71
N LEU A 47 -3.32 -2.27 -9.28
CA LEU A 47 -4.77 -2.39 -9.13
C LEU A 47 -5.30 -1.38 -8.10
N TYR A 48 -4.63 -1.25 -6.97
CA TYR A 48 -4.97 -0.31 -5.91
C TYR A 48 -4.89 1.14 -6.40
N MET A 49 -3.81 1.49 -7.12
CA MET A 49 -3.65 2.83 -7.68
C MET A 49 -4.66 3.15 -8.77
N THR A 50 -5.09 2.16 -9.55
CA THR A 50 -6.21 2.34 -10.50
C THR A 50 -7.48 2.77 -9.76
N LEU A 51 -7.79 2.14 -8.63
CA LEU A 51 -8.94 2.49 -7.81
C LEU A 51 -8.80 3.92 -7.21
N ILE A 52 -7.63 4.27 -6.71
CA ILE A 52 -7.34 5.61 -6.17
C ILE A 52 -7.47 6.68 -7.25
N LYS A 53 -6.95 6.42 -8.46
CA LYS A 53 -7.05 7.36 -9.60
C LYS A 53 -8.48 7.62 -10.04
N MET A 54 -9.42 6.68 -9.86
CA MET A 54 -10.85 6.94 -10.12
C MET A 54 -11.43 8.06 -9.26
N ARG A 55 -10.80 8.34 -8.09
CA ARG A 55 -11.21 9.43 -7.21
C ARG A 55 -10.44 10.73 -7.47
N PHE A 56 -9.15 10.63 -7.76
CA PHE A 56 -8.25 11.78 -7.86
C PHE A 56 -7.89 12.14 -9.30
N GLU A 57 -8.41 11.36 -10.26
CA GLU A 57 -8.22 11.57 -11.69
C GLU A 57 -6.74 11.81 -12.05
N ASP A 58 -6.45 12.87 -12.80
CA ASP A 58 -5.10 13.23 -13.25
C ASP A 58 -4.23 13.90 -12.16
N SER A 59 -4.73 13.98 -10.93
CA SER A 59 -4.00 14.57 -9.81
C SER A 59 -2.92 13.67 -9.24
N ILE A 60 -2.85 12.39 -9.66
CA ILE A 60 -1.84 11.42 -9.23
C ILE A 60 -1.10 10.86 -10.45
N VAL A 61 0.22 11.02 -10.45
CA VAL A 61 1.15 10.37 -11.37
C VAL A 61 1.79 9.20 -10.63
N PHE A 62 1.57 7.99 -11.13
CA PHE A 62 2.09 6.76 -10.51
C PHE A 62 2.92 5.98 -11.53
N THR A 63 4.12 5.60 -11.13
CA THR A 63 5.03 4.75 -11.90
C THR A 63 5.51 3.58 -11.05
N ALA A 64 5.57 2.40 -11.63
CA ALA A 64 6.09 1.18 -11.03
C ALA A 64 6.78 0.33 -12.09
N PRO A 65 7.74 -0.53 -11.75
CA PRO A 65 8.39 -1.41 -12.69
C PRO A 65 7.41 -2.43 -13.26
N GLU A 66 7.52 -2.73 -14.55
CA GLU A 66 6.73 -3.77 -15.23
C GLU A 66 7.24 -5.17 -14.87
N ASN A 67 8.53 -5.31 -14.66
CA ASN A 67 9.21 -6.57 -14.35
C ASN A 67 10.06 -6.40 -13.10
N VAL A 68 10.20 -7.47 -12.35
CA VAL A 68 11.06 -7.55 -11.18
C VAL A 68 12.43 -8.10 -11.56
N SER A 69 13.50 -7.58 -10.93
CA SER A 69 14.87 -8.04 -11.18
C SER A 69 15.11 -9.48 -10.74
N ASN A 70 14.40 -9.92 -9.69
CA ASN A 70 14.46 -11.30 -9.17
C ASN A 70 13.04 -11.83 -8.89
N PRO A 71 12.55 -12.80 -9.70
CA PRO A 71 11.21 -13.39 -9.52
C PRO A 71 10.99 -14.08 -8.17
N GLU A 72 12.07 -14.56 -7.52
CA GLU A 72 12.01 -15.22 -6.21
C GLU A 72 11.99 -14.22 -5.04
N ALA A 73 12.19 -12.93 -5.31
CA ALA A 73 12.16 -11.91 -4.28
C ALA A 73 10.77 -11.79 -3.67
N LYS A 74 10.73 -11.72 -2.35
CA LYS A 74 9.49 -11.65 -1.56
C LYS A 74 9.49 -10.42 -0.66
N VAL A 75 8.30 -9.97 -0.35
CA VAL A 75 8.04 -8.86 0.58
C VAL A 75 6.90 -9.22 1.52
N VAL A 76 6.81 -8.47 2.61
CA VAL A 76 5.65 -8.59 3.52
C VAL A 76 4.39 -8.12 2.80
N PRO A 77 3.31 -8.93 2.75
CA PRO A 77 2.08 -8.58 2.04
C PRO A 77 1.48 -7.26 2.53
N LEU A 78 0.87 -6.52 1.60
CA LEU A 78 0.21 -5.23 1.82
C LEU A 78 1.15 -4.08 2.24
N SER A 79 2.47 -4.27 2.13
CA SER A 79 3.45 -3.23 2.43
C SER A 79 3.35 -2.07 1.44
N LEU A 80 3.29 -2.35 0.13
CA LEU A 80 3.15 -1.30 -0.88
C LEU A 80 1.85 -0.51 -0.70
N GLN A 81 0.75 -1.20 -0.42
CA GLN A 81 -0.52 -0.55 -0.19
C GLN A 81 -0.47 0.44 0.97
N LEU A 82 0.09 0.03 2.12
CA LEU A 82 0.25 0.92 3.27
C LEU A 82 1.08 2.15 2.94
N LEU A 83 2.13 1.99 2.12
CA LEU A 83 2.99 3.10 1.69
C LEU A 83 2.28 4.02 0.71
N LEU A 84 1.54 3.48 -0.26
CA LEU A 84 0.73 4.24 -1.21
C LEU A 84 -0.40 5.01 -0.50
N GLU A 85 -1.08 4.36 0.45
CA GLU A 85 -2.08 5.00 1.30
C GLU A 85 -1.48 6.18 2.09
N ASN A 86 -0.32 5.98 2.68
CA ASN A 86 0.40 7.04 3.40
C ASN A 86 0.73 8.23 2.48
N ALA A 87 1.23 7.98 1.27
CA ALA A 87 1.54 9.02 0.32
C ALA A 87 0.29 9.88 -0.02
N VAL A 88 -0.85 9.25 -0.30
CA VAL A 88 -2.10 9.94 -0.63
C VAL A 88 -2.69 10.65 0.59
N LYS A 89 -2.64 10.02 1.77
CA LYS A 89 -3.21 10.55 3.00
C LYS A 89 -2.50 11.81 3.49
N HIS A 90 -1.17 11.86 3.40
CA HIS A 90 -0.37 12.91 3.99
C HIS A 90 -0.06 14.07 3.05
N ASN A 91 -0.33 13.94 1.75
CA ASN A 91 -0.06 14.97 0.77
C ASN A 91 -1.33 15.61 0.21
N GLN A 92 -1.22 16.87 -0.21
CA GLN A 92 -2.24 17.54 -1.01
C GLN A 92 -2.26 16.86 -2.38
N VAL A 93 -3.46 16.57 -2.88
CA VAL A 93 -3.66 15.92 -4.19
C VAL A 93 -4.69 16.73 -4.94
N THR A 94 -4.23 17.55 -5.88
CA THR A 94 -5.08 18.43 -6.71
C THR A 94 -4.53 18.50 -8.13
N PRO A 95 -5.33 18.88 -9.13
CA PRO A 95 -4.84 19.05 -10.51
C PRO A 95 -3.64 20.01 -10.64
N SER A 96 -3.61 21.06 -9.80
CA SER A 96 -2.52 22.04 -9.76
C SER A 96 -1.31 21.60 -8.92
N LYS A 97 -1.51 20.62 -8.03
CA LYS A 97 -0.46 20.03 -7.18
C LYS A 97 -0.53 18.52 -7.29
N LYS A 98 0.03 18.01 -8.37
CA LYS A 98 0.03 16.57 -8.63
C LYS A 98 0.92 15.83 -7.65
N LEU A 99 0.40 14.74 -7.11
CA LEU A 99 1.17 13.81 -6.31
C LEU A 99 1.88 12.81 -7.24
N HIS A 100 3.21 12.82 -7.21
CA HIS A 100 4.04 11.89 -7.95
C HIS A 100 4.46 10.77 -7.00
N ILE A 101 4.13 9.53 -7.35
CA ILE A 101 4.52 8.35 -6.60
C ILE A 101 5.27 7.42 -7.52
N GLN A 102 6.45 6.97 -7.11
CA GLN A 102 7.28 6.06 -7.85
C GLN A 102 7.64 4.85 -7.01
N ILE A 103 7.55 3.65 -7.60
CA ILE A 103 8.10 2.42 -7.05
C ILE A 103 9.26 1.98 -7.92
N TYR A 104 10.38 1.59 -7.31
CA TYR A 104 11.54 1.06 -8.01
C TYR A 104 12.39 0.17 -7.11
N GLU A 105 13.25 -0.65 -7.74
CA GLU A 105 14.19 -1.51 -7.03
C GLU A 105 15.57 -0.85 -6.97
N LYS A 106 16.21 -0.92 -5.81
CA LYS A 106 17.59 -0.47 -5.62
C LYS A 106 18.24 -1.20 -4.44
N ASP A 107 19.45 -1.70 -4.65
CA ASP A 107 20.30 -2.31 -3.62
C ASP A 107 19.59 -3.42 -2.82
N GLY A 108 18.81 -4.25 -3.52
CA GLY A 108 18.02 -5.32 -2.92
C GLY A 108 16.85 -4.86 -2.06
N ASN A 109 16.41 -3.61 -2.23
CA ASN A 109 15.21 -3.06 -1.61
C ASN A 109 14.19 -2.67 -2.68
N LEU A 110 12.92 -2.75 -2.31
CA LEU A 110 11.83 -2.13 -3.04
C LEU A 110 11.56 -0.76 -2.41
N ILE A 111 11.62 0.28 -3.21
CA ILE A 111 11.55 1.67 -2.77
C ILE A 111 10.24 2.28 -3.22
N VAL A 112 9.53 2.93 -2.30
CA VAL A 112 8.39 3.79 -2.59
C VAL A 112 8.78 5.22 -2.27
N GLU A 113 8.70 6.07 -3.27
CA GLU A 113 9.06 7.47 -3.16
C GLU A 113 7.93 8.37 -3.65
N ASN A 114 7.68 9.46 -2.95
CA ASN A 114 6.74 10.49 -3.40
C ASN A 114 7.27 11.89 -3.14
N ASN A 115 6.82 12.85 -3.97
CA ASN A 115 7.07 14.26 -3.70
C ASN A 115 6.30 14.70 -2.43
N MET A 116 6.89 15.63 -1.68
CA MET A 116 6.31 16.14 -0.45
C MET A 116 5.51 17.43 -0.71
N GLN A 117 4.23 17.37 -0.42
CA GLN A 117 3.32 18.52 -0.41
C GLN A 117 2.33 18.38 0.75
N PRO A 118 2.82 18.47 2.00
CA PRO A 118 2.07 18.08 3.18
C PRO A 118 0.75 18.83 3.30
N LYS A 119 -0.30 18.11 3.70
CA LYS A 119 -1.55 18.72 4.14
C LYS A 119 -1.31 19.47 5.44
N LYS A 120 -1.96 20.63 5.60
CA LYS A 120 -2.09 21.26 6.92
C LYS A 120 -3.02 20.39 7.78
N VAL A 121 -2.47 19.41 8.47
CA VAL A 121 -3.27 18.47 9.28
C VAL A 121 -3.42 19.05 10.67
N MET A 122 -4.67 19.22 11.12
CA MET A 122 -5.00 19.61 12.49
C MET A 122 -4.96 18.42 13.49
N ARG A 123 -4.68 17.20 13.04
CA ARG A 123 -4.56 16.01 13.89
C ARG A 123 -3.32 15.22 13.53
N GLU A 124 -2.52 14.88 14.54
CA GLU A 124 -1.42 13.94 14.38
C GLU A 124 -1.96 12.59 13.88
N SER A 125 -1.46 12.16 12.73
CA SER A 125 -1.73 10.81 12.27
C SER A 125 -0.93 9.85 13.14
N SER A 126 -1.56 8.83 13.66
CA SER A 126 -1.01 7.88 14.64
C SER A 126 0.21 7.06 14.19
N GLY A 127 0.77 7.28 13.00
CA GLY A 127 1.97 6.57 12.50
C GLY A 127 1.85 5.03 12.40
N VAL A 128 0.67 4.48 12.67
CA VAL A 128 0.40 3.05 12.82
C VAL A 128 0.79 2.24 11.57
N GLY A 129 0.63 2.81 10.38
CA GLY A 129 0.93 2.10 9.12
C GLY A 129 2.40 1.74 8.99
N LEU A 130 3.30 2.70 9.17
CA LEU A 130 4.75 2.46 9.12
C LEU A 130 5.22 1.57 10.26
N GLN A 131 4.71 1.76 11.49
CA GLN A 131 5.02 0.89 12.60
C GLN A 131 4.68 -0.57 12.32
N ASN A 132 3.55 -0.83 11.66
CA ASN A 132 3.15 -2.19 11.26
C ASN A 132 4.17 -2.81 10.30
N ILE A 133 4.68 -2.04 9.33
CA ILE A 133 5.72 -2.52 8.41
C ILE A 133 7.00 -2.83 9.20
N TYR A 134 7.46 -1.93 10.05
CA TYR A 134 8.65 -2.15 10.89
C TYR A 134 8.56 -3.43 11.73
N GLN A 135 7.44 -3.60 12.44
CA GLN A 135 7.24 -4.76 13.30
C GLN A 135 7.26 -6.07 12.51
N ARG A 136 6.57 -6.13 11.36
CA ARG A 136 6.50 -7.34 10.53
C ARG A 136 7.86 -7.67 9.91
N TYR A 137 8.59 -6.69 9.38
CA TYR A 137 9.93 -6.93 8.87
C TYR A 137 10.92 -7.32 9.97
N GLY A 138 10.84 -6.71 11.15
CA GLY A 138 11.69 -7.03 12.29
C GLY A 138 11.56 -8.48 12.80
N LEU A 139 10.42 -9.14 12.53
CA LEU A 139 10.23 -10.57 12.84
C LEU A 139 10.87 -11.50 11.80
N LEU A 140 11.08 -11.02 10.58
CA LEU A 140 11.47 -11.85 9.42
C LEU A 140 12.93 -11.67 9.02
N THR A 141 13.53 -10.53 9.30
CA THR A 141 14.89 -10.20 8.84
C THR A 141 15.58 -9.22 9.76
N LYS A 142 16.92 -9.28 9.76
CA LYS A 142 17.78 -8.26 10.39
C LYS A 142 17.93 -7.00 9.54
N ARG A 143 17.55 -7.06 8.26
CA ARG A 143 17.57 -5.89 7.37
C ARG A 143 16.47 -4.92 7.77
N LYS A 144 16.81 -3.65 7.87
CA LYS A 144 15.89 -2.62 8.36
C LYS A 144 15.08 -2.00 7.22
N VAL A 145 13.84 -1.69 7.50
CA VAL A 145 13.06 -0.75 6.70
C VAL A 145 13.62 0.64 6.97
N LEU A 146 13.96 1.39 5.93
CA LEU A 146 14.50 2.73 6.02
C LEU A 146 13.46 3.76 5.60
N VAL A 147 13.37 4.84 6.35
CA VAL A 147 12.50 5.97 6.04
C VAL A 147 13.35 7.23 5.97
N GLU A 148 13.30 7.89 4.83
CA GLU A 148 14.03 9.11 4.56
C GLU A 148 13.04 10.24 4.26
N LYS A 149 13.09 11.28 5.06
CA LYS A 149 12.36 12.52 4.81
C LYS A 149 13.33 13.56 4.31
N LEU A 150 13.36 13.74 3.00
CA LEU A 150 14.16 14.75 2.32
C LEU A 150 13.37 16.07 2.24
N GLN A 151 13.98 17.11 1.70
CA GLN A 151 13.35 18.43 1.64
C GLN A 151 12.08 18.43 0.78
N ASP A 152 12.08 17.71 -0.34
CA ASP A 152 11.03 17.68 -1.37
C ASP A 152 10.47 16.28 -1.64
N HIS A 153 11.05 15.23 -1.05
CA HIS A 153 10.66 13.85 -1.23
C HIS A 153 10.55 13.09 0.09
N PHE A 154 9.63 12.13 0.13
CA PHE A 154 9.53 11.14 1.17
C PHE A 154 9.78 9.76 0.56
N ARG A 155 10.70 9.00 1.13
CA ARG A 155 11.14 7.71 0.62
C ARG A 155 11.07 6.65 1.70
N VAL A 156 10.54 5.49 1.37
CA VAL A 156 10.58 4.31 2.21
C VAL A 156 11.20 3.15 1.43
N SER A 157 12.23 2.53 2.00
CA SER A 157 12.93 1.38 1.42
C SER A 157 12.58 0.14 2.25
N ILE A 158 11.93 -0.85 1.64
CA ILE A 158 11.60 -2.12 2.25
C ILE A 158 12.50 -3.23 1.68
N PRO A 159 13.13 -4.07 2.54
CA PRO A 159 13.99 -5.16 2.07
C PRO A 159 13.24 -6.19 1.23
N MET A 160 13.77 -6.54 0.07
CA MET A 160 13.36 -7.72 -0.69
C MET A 160 14.05 -8.95 -0.09
N LEU A 161 13.28 -10.01 0.17
CA LEU A 161 13.72 -11.20 0.89
C LEU A 161 13.78 -12.39 -0.08
N THR A 162 14.94 -13.02 -0.21
CA THR A 162 15.16 -14.13 -1.17
C THR A 162 15.29 -15.48 -0.51
N ASN A 163 15.70 -15.54 0.78
CA ASN A 163 15.84 -16.78 1.56
C ASN A 163 15.37 -16.53 2.99
N ILE A 164 14.31 -17.20 3.41
CA ILE A 164 13.88 -17.21 4.80
C ILE A 164 13.94 -18.63 5.32
N SER A 165 14.87 -18.86 6.24
CA SER A 165 14.80 -20.00 7.14
C SER A 165 13.59 -19.76 8.05
N VAL A 166 12.61 -20.67 7.97
CA VAL A 166 11.36 -20.59 8.73
C VAL A 166 11.66 -20.46 10.23
N VAL A 167 11.31 -19.31 10.79
CA VAL A 167 11.30 -19.13 12.24
C VAL A 167 10.01 -19.75 12.79
N THR A 168 10.22 -20.66 13.70
CA THR A 168 9.36 -21.59 14.42
C THR A 168 7.88 -21.21 14.68
N LYS A 169 7.05 -22.23 14.52
CA LYS A 169 5.59 -22.35 14.64
C LYS A 169 4.88 -21.76 15.88
N ASN A 170 5.56 -21.29 16.91
CA ASN A 170 4.94 -20.83 18.16
C ASN A 170 4.47 -19.37 18.16
N GLN A 171 4.72 -18.62 17.08
CA GLN A 171 4.21 -17.24 16.90
C GLN A 171 2.99 -17.14 15.98
N GLU A 172 2.61 -18.23 15.33
CA GLU A 172 1.55 -18.22 14.29
C GLU A 172 0.16 -17.85 14.84
N SER A 173 -0.22 -18.30 16.04
CA SER A 173 -1.55 -18.04 16.60
C SER A 173 -1.73 -16.57 17.02
N TYR A 174 -0.73 -15.99 17.69
CA TYR A 174 -0.79 -14.59 18.14
C TYR A 174 -0.79 -13.58 16.97
N ILE A 175 -0.05 -13.92 15.90
CA ILE A 175 0.02 -13.11 14.69
C ILE A 175 -1.31 -13.18 13.90
N SER A 176 -1.96 -14.37 13.87
CA SER A 176 -3.19 -14.60 13.13
C SER A 176 -4.37 -13.78 13.66
N ASP A 177 -4.55 -13.70 14.98
CA ASP A 177 -5.67 -12.99 15.60
C ASP A 177 -5.56 -11.45 15.44
N LYS A 178 -4.36 -10.90 15.65
CA LYS A 178 -4.09 -9.49 15.37
C LYS A 178 -4.22 -9.11 13.89
N ARG A 179 -3.92 -10.03 12.97
CA ARG A 179 -4.09 -9.80 11.53
C ARG A 179 -5.57 -9.72 11.14
N LEU A 180 -6.43 -10.51 11.77
CA LEU A 180 -7.87 -10.49 11.51
C LEU A 180 -8.54 -9.18 11.95
N GLU A 181 -8.20 -8.69 13.15
CA GLU A 181 -8.69 -7.40 13.64
C GLU A 181 -8.29 -6.25 12.70
N ARG A 182 -7.02 -6.23 12.28
CA ARG A 182 -6.50 -5.18 11.40
C ARG A 182 -7.08 -5.23 9.98
N ALA A 183 -7.35 -6.44 9.44
CA ALA A 183 -8.02 -6.55 8.16
C ALA A 183 -9.45 -6.00 8.22
N LYS A 184 -10.16 -6.24 9.33
CA LYS A 184 -11.50 -5.67 9.57
C LYS A 184 -11.46 -4.13 9.68
N GLU A 185 -10.54 -3.60 10.50
CA GLU A 185 -10.35 -2.13 10.62
C GLU A 185 -10.00 -1.48 9.29
N TYR A 186 -9.18 -2.17 8.48
CA TYR A 186 -8.78 -1.67 7.17
C TYR A 186 -9.96 -1.60 6.20
N VAL A 187 -10.80 -2.62 6.19
CA VAL A 187 -12.03 -2.65 5.38
C VAL A 187 -12.99 -1.53 5.78
N GLU A 188 -13.16 -1.30 7.08
CA GLU A 188 -13.99 -0.20 7.58
C GLU A 188 -13.41 1.18 7.20
N LYS A 189 -12.07 1.34 7.25
CA LYS A 189 -11.40 2.56 6.78
C LYS A 189 -11.57 2.79 5.28
N LEU A 190 -11.46 1.74 4.45
CA LEU A 190 -11.74 1.84 3.01
C LEU A 190 -13.19 2.26 2.77
N LYS A 191 -14.15 1.66 3.45
CA LYS A 191 -15.56 2.06 3.36
C LYS A 191 -15.73 3.54 3.74
N GLY A 192 -15.15 3.97 4.87
CA GLY A 192 -15.20 5.37 5.32
C GLY A 192 -14.52 6.34 4.36
N PHE A 193 -13.45 5.92 3.66
CA PHE A 193 -12.73 6.75 2.70
C PHE A 193 -13.52 6.97 1.41
N TYR A 194 -14.42 6.04 1.04
CA TYR A 194 -15.22 6.11 -0.18
C TYR A 194 -16.68 6.56 0.04
N VAL A 195 -17.16 6.64 1.30
CA VAL A 195 -18.54 7.02 1.64
C VAL A 195 -18.66 8.52 2.02
N HIS A 196 -17.57 9.21 2.25
CA HIS A 196 -17.51 10.67 2.44
C HIS A 196 -16.81 11.31 1.21
#